data_360f3c83d8cc1e79463f9056b2795dcb
#
_entry.id   360f3c83d8cc1e79463f9056b2795dcb
#
_cell.length_a   1.000
_cell.length_b   1.000
_cell.length_c   1.000
_cell.angle_alpha   90.00
_cell.angle_beta   90.00
_cell.angle_gamma   90.00
#
_symmetry.space_group_name_H-M   'P 1'
#
loop_
_entity.id
_entity.type
_entity.pdbx_description
1 polymer ?
#
loop_
_entity_poly.entity_id
_entity_poly.type
_entity_poly.pdbx_seq_one_letter_code
_entity_poly.pdbx_strand_id
1 'polypeptide(L)'
;MTWSEIFGVFTKPLFQLGQTPVSLATMVEFVVVITIVVLLSRVIRRLLRTRVLARTKLDVGQQYAIARIASYVVLVIGLLISVETFGVKLSSLAVIAGALGVGIGFGLQNIVSNFVSGLVILAERPIQIGDRIDLGNNTVGKVMRIGARATHVLTNDNIMVIVPNSEFISSRVVNWTHVDPRVRLRINVGVSYGSDPHLVEKLLLEIAEGNPSVLKNPVPTVVFKEFGESSLNFELRVWADDMAHRPGTLESQLNFAIWDKFKEHGIEIPFPQRDLHVKEPIRVEVKSS
;
A
#
# COMPACT_ATOMS: atom_id res chain seq x y z
N MET A 1 65.10 22.98 33.86
CA MET A 1 64.18 22.88 32.72
C MET A 1 63.14 23.98 32.83
N THR A 2 63.23 24.96 31.98
CA THR A 2 62.27 26.08 31.94
C THR A 2 60.99 25.63 31.25
N TRP A 3 59.85 26.23 31.56
CA TRP A 3 58.55 25.91 30.93
C TRP A 3 58.63 26.03 29.40
N SER A 4 59.45 26.89 28.88
CA SER A 4 59.70 27.07 27.42
C SER A 4 60.43 25.88 26.76
N GLU A 5 61.31 25.19 27.50
CA GLU A 5 61.99 23.99 27.02
C GLU A 5 61.04 22.79 26.96
N ILE A 6 60.13 22.66 27.92
CA ILE A 6 59.11 21.60 27.94
C ILE A 6 58.14 21.83 26.79
N PHE A 7 57.63 23.04 26.59
CA PHE A 7 56.77 23.37 25.43
C PHE A 7 57.46 23.12 24.10
N GLY A 8 58.77 23.41 24.00
CA GLY A 8 59.53 23.19 22.76
C GLY A 8 59.66 21.68 22.40
N VAL A 9 59.72 20.78 23.36
CA VAL A 9 59.75 19.34 23.13
C VAL A 9 58.40 18.80 22.63
N PHE A 10 57.30 19.35 23.18
CA PHE A 10 55.95 18.93 22.79
C PHE A 10 55.55 19.40 21.39
N THR A 11 56.10 20.50 20.91
CA THR A 11 55.74 21.07 19.57
C THR A 11 56.73 20.68 18.47
N LYS A 12 57.89 20.06 18.82
CA LYS A 12 58.84 19.56 17.76
C LYS A 12 58.19 18.47 16.94
N PRO A 13 58.20 18.55 15.60
CA PRO A 13 57.70 17.50 14.74
C PRO A 13 58.53 16.23 14.92
N LEU A 14 57.84 15.12 15.23
CA LEU A 14 58.41 13.78 15.33
C LEU A 14 58.56 13.14 13.94
N PHE A 15 57.57 13.34 13.10
CA PHE A 15 57.54 12.90 11.70
C PHE A 15 56.56 13.76 10.90
N GLN A 16 56.59 13.64 9.58
CA GLN A 16 55.62 14.31 8.69
C GLN A 16 54.65 13.29 8.13
N LEU A 17 53.35 13.54 8.27
CA LEU A 17 52.30 12.77 7.64
C LEU A 17 51.74 13.60 6.47
N GLY A 18 52.18 13.31 5.25
CA GLY A 18 51.87 14.13 4.09
C GLY A 18 52.53 15.53 4.18
N GLN A 19 51.71 16.57 4.36
CA GLN A 19 52.20 17.97 4.49
C GLN A 19 52.11 18.49 5.95
N THR A 20 51.61 17.65 6.88
CA THR A 20 51.36 18.08 8.26
C THR A 20 52.42 17.51 9.18
N PRO A 21 53.14 18.38 9.92
CA PRO A 21 54.09 17.94 10.93
C PRO A 21 53.36 17.35 12.13
N VAL A 22 53.61 16.07 12.43
CA VAL A 22 53.03 15.39 13.60
C VAL A 22 53.96 15.58 14.79
N SER A 23 53.45 16.22 15.84
CA SER A 23 54.13 16.46 17.12
C SER A 23 53.40 15.68 18.25
N LEU A 24 54.02 15.58 19.40
CA LEU A 24 53.37 15.04 20.59
C LEU A 24 52.06 15.80 20.92
N ALA A 25 52.07 17.13 20.71
CA ALA A 25 50.90 17.97 20.93
C ALA A 25 49.72 17.57 20.00
N THR A 26 49.96 17.34 18.72
CA THR A 26 48.93 16.91 17.74
C THR A 26 48.42 15.51 18.05
N MET A 27 49.26 14.60 18.57
CA MET A 27 48.83 13.27 19.00
C MET A 27 47.90 13.34 20.20
N VAL A 28 48.22 14.18 21.20
CA VAL A 28 47.40 14.43 22.40
C VAL A 28 46.06 15.05 21.95
N GLU A 29 46.10 16.07 21.10
CA GLU A 29 44.90 16.73 20.55
C GLU A 29 43.98 15.69 19.83
N PHE A 30 44.51 14.83 18.99
CA PHE A 30 43.77 13.76 18.33
C PHE A 30 43.09 12.82 19.32
N VAL A 31 43.80 12.36 20.36
CA VAL A 31 43.25 11.49 21.39
C VAL A 31 42.15 12.22 22.18
N VAL A 32 42.31 13.49 22.45
CA VAL A 32 41.31 14.31 23.14
C VAL A 32 40.05 14.45 22.28
N VAL A 33 40.21 14.80 20.98
CA VAL A 33 39.07 14.94 20.06
C VAL A 33 38.32 13.62 19.90
N ILE A 34 39.00 12.48 19.71
CA ILE A 34 38.36 11.17 19.66
C ILE A 34 37.60 10.87 20.97
N THR A 35 38.22 11.17 22.09
CA THR A 35 37.57 10.95 23.38
C THR A 35 36.28 11.79 23.53
N ILE A 36 36.33 13.05 23.10
CA ILE A 36 35.16 13.94 23.07
C ILE A 36 34.08 13.39 22.16
N VAL A 37 34.42 12.93 20.96
CA VAL A 37 33.48 12.34 19.98
C VAL A 37 32.79 11.10 20.56
N VAL A 38 33.56 10.20 21.18
CA VAL A 38 33.03 8.99 21.82
C VAL A 38 32.12 9.33 22.99
N LEU A 39 32.51 10.28 23.82
CA LEU A 39 31.65 10.75 24.93
C LEU A 39 30.38 11.40 24.43
N LEU A 40 30.48 12.27 23.41
CA LEU A 40 29.34 12.93 22.77
C LEU A 40 28.37 11.90 22.20
N SER A 41 28.89 10.89 21.46
CA SER A 41 28.06 9.82 20.92
C SER A 41 27.31 9.04 22.01
N ARG A 42 27.96 8.78 23.15
CA ARG A 42 27.34 8.12 24.32
C ARG A 42 26.26 9.00 24.96
N VAL A 43 26.54 10.30 25.10
CA VAL A 43 25.61 11.28 25.66
C VAL A 43 24.38 11.39 24.79
N ILE A 44 24.56 11.55 23.47
CA ILE A 44 23.47 11.65 22.49
C ILE A 44 22.59 10.39 22.54
N ARG A 45 23.21 9.20 22.54
CA ARG A 45 22.47 7.93 22.67
C ARG A 45 21.65 7.88 23.95
N ARG A 46 22.23 8.32 25.09
CA ARG A 46 21.53 8.35 26.38
C ARG A 46 20.39 9.36 26.38
N LEU A 47 20.63 10.59 25.89
CA LEU A 47 19.62 11.65 25.82
C LEU A 47 18.44 11.24 24.90
N LEU A 48 18.74 10.72 23.73
CA LEU A 48 17.71 10.22 22.81
C LEU A 48 16.85 9.17 23.48
N ARG A 49 17.47 8.16 24.10
CA ARG A 49 16.73 7.05 24.72
C ARG A 49 15.91 7.50 25.94
N THR A 50 16.46 8.37 26.80
CA THR A 50 15.83 8.69 28.07
C THR A 50 14.90 9.91 28.03
N ARG A 51 15.13 10.86 27.12
CA ARG A 51 14.33 12.10 27.05
C ARG A 51 13.45 12.24 25.84
N VAL A 52 13.98 11.91 24.66
CA VAL A 52 13.27 12.13 23.40
C VAL A 52 12.37 10.93 23.10
N LEU A 53 12.96 9.75 22.97
CA LEU A 53 12.25 8.54 22.56
C LEU A 53 11.38 7.95 23.67
N ALA A 54 11.74 8.17 24.94
CA ALA A 54 10.92 7.75 26.09
C ALA A 54 9.52 8.38 26.12
N ARG A 55 9.33 9.53 25.44
CA ARG A 55 8.03 10.20 25.32
C ARG A 55 7.21 9.75 24.12
N THR A 56 7.77 8.89 23.27
CA THR A 56 7.11 8.36 22.09
C THR A 56 6.43 7.02 22.39
N LYS A 57 5.46 6.64 21.56
CA LYS A 57 4.77 5.34 21.64
C LYS A 57 5.57 4.19 20.97
N LEU A 58 6.87 4.38 20.76
CA LEU A 58 7.75 3.38 20.17
C LEU A 58 8.05 2.29 21.20
N ASP A 59 8.17 1.04 20.74
CA ASP A 59 8.61 -0.04 21.61
C ASP A 59 10.10 0.11 21.99
N VAL A 60 10.51 -0.61 23.04
CA VAL A 60 11.87 -0.51 23.61
C VAL A 60 12.95 -0.88 22.57
N GLY A 61 12.65 -1.85 21.69
CA GLY A 61 13.56 -2.27 20.61
C GLY A 61 13.77 -1.16 19.57
N GLN A 62 12.68 -0.50 19.16
CA GLN A 62 12.72 0.62 18.20
C GLN A 62 13.48 1.81 18.80
N GLN A 63 13.21 2.16 20.06
CA GLN A 63 13.92 3.24 20.75
C GLN A 63 15.43 2.96 20.80
N TYR A 64 15.81 1.73 21.11
CA TYR A 64 17.21 1.31 21.16
C TYR A 64 17.87 1.40 19.79
N ALA A 65 17.22 0.90 18.74
CA ALA A 65 17.75 0.92 17.38
C ALA A 65 17.98 2.35 16.86
N ILE A 66 16.99 3.24 17.02
CA ILE A 66 17.09 4.63 16.59
C ILE A 66 18.22 5.36 17.32
N ALA A 67 18.29 5.23 18.65
CA ALA A 67 19.34 5.86 19.45
C ALA A 67 20.74 5.34 19.07
N ARG A 68 20.85 4.06 18.71
CA ARG A 68 22.11 3.45 18.31
C ARG A 68 22.55 3.91 16.92
N ILE A 69 21.64 3.97 15.95
CA ILE A 69 21.93 4.50 14.60
C ILE A 69 22.39 5.96 14.71
N ALA A 70 21.67 6.82 15.42
CA ALA A 70 22.06 8.21 15.63
C ALA A 70 23.46 8.34 16.26
N SER A 71 23.77 7.50 17.26
CA SER A 71 25.08 7.44 17.91
C SER A 71 26.19 7.05 16.92
N TYR A 72 25.92 6.12 15.99
CA TYR A 72 26.89 5.72 14.95
C TYR A 72 27.13 6.84 13.93
N VAL A 73 26.09 7.54 13.51
CA VAL A 73 26.22 8.69 12.60
C VAL A 73 27.12 9.76 13.23
N VAL A 74 26.89 10.12 14.51
CA VAL A 74 27.72 11.08 15.24
C VAL A 74 29.17 10.59 15.35
N LEU A 75 29.38 9.31 15.61
CA LEU A 75 30.71 8.71 15.72
C LEU A 75 31.45 8.75 14.37
N VAL A 76 30.78 8.42 13.27
CA VAL A 76 31.40 8.46 11.91
C VAL A 76 31.77 9.90 11.54
N ILE A 77 30.85 10.85 11.71
CA ILE A 77 31.12 12.28 11.41
C ILE A 77 32.25 12.80 12.29
N GLY A 78 32.20 12.51 13.59
CA GLY A 78 33.24 12.93 14.52
C GLY A 78 34.61 12.31 14.22
N LEU A 79 34.64 11.05 13.77
CA LEU A 79 35.91 10.41 13.34
C LEU A 79 36.46 11.08 12.10
N LEU A 80 35.64 11.42 11.09
CA LEU A 80 36.09 12.14 9.89
C LEU A 80 36.68 13.50 10.26
N ILE A 81 36.01 14.28 11.13
CA ILE A 81 36.53 15.55 11.62
C ILE A 81 37.85 15.35 12.38
N SER A 82 37.96 14.31 13.21
CA SER A 82 39.18 14.01 13.95
C SER A 82 40.37 13.71 13.03
N VAL A 83 40.14 12.95 11.97
CA VAL A 83 41.14 12.59 10.95
C VAL A 83 41.61 13.84 10.18
N GLU A 84 40.71 14.77 9.87
CA GLU A 84 41.03 16.02 9.22
C GLU A 84 41.90 16.93 10.11
N THR A 85 41.53 17.03 11.40
CA THR A 85 42.30 17.78 12.41
C THR A 85 43.72 17.22 12.58
N PHE A 86 43.87 15.90 12.42
CA PHE A 86 45.19 15.24 12.43
C PHE A 86 46.04 15.51 11.17
N GLY A 87 45.47 16.24 10.19
CA GLY A 87 46.20 16.67 8.97
C GLY A 87 46.08 15.72 7.79
N VAL A 88 45.24 14.71 7.89
CA VAL A 88 44.92 13.85 6.73
C VAL A 88 43.88 14.56 5.89
N LYS A 89 44.26 14.90 4.63
CA LYS A 89 43.33 15.54 3.69
C LYS A 89 42.18 14.59 3.36
N LEU A 90 40.95 14.92 3.78
CA LEU A 90 39.73 14.14 3.49
C LEU A 90 39.41 14.03 1.99
N SER A 91 40.06 14.88 1.13
CA SER A 91 39.91 14.77 -0.32
C SER A 91 40.28 13.39 -0.87
N SER A 92 41.25 12.72 -0.26
CA SER A 92 41.65 11.35 -0.63
C SER A 92 40.55 10.30 -0.28
N LEU A 93 39.77 10.57 0.75
CA LEU A 93 38.67 9.71 1.19
C LEU A 93 37.33 10.08 0.52
N ALA A 94 37.26 11.29 -0.08
CA ALA A 94 36.01 11.78 -0.67
C ALA A 94 35.47 10.87 -1.79
N VAL A 95 36.35 10.30 -2.60
CA VAL A 95 35.98 9.37 -3.68
C VAL A 95 35.36 8.08 -3.09
N ILE A 96 36.03 7.53 -2.07
CA ILE A 96 35.52 6.30 -1.38
C ILE A 96 34.25 6.60 -0.65
N ALA A 97 34.16 7.71 0.08
CA ALA A 97 32.95 8.13 0.78
C ALA A 97 31.80 8.41 -0.20
N GLY A 98 32.08 9.00 -1.36
CA GLY A 98 31.12 9.20 -2.43
C GLY A 98 30.56 7.87 -2.97
N ALA A 99 31.44 6.91 -3.28
CA ALA A 99 31.05 5.59 -3.76
C ALA A 99 30.21 4.83 -2.71
N LEU A 100 30.63 4.85 -1.44
CA LEU A 100 29.86 4.28 -0.32
C LEU A 100 28.51 5.00 -0.14
N GLY A 101 28.47 6.33 -0.26
CA GLY A 101 27.26 7.13 -0.18
C GLY A 101 26.25 6.76 -1.26
N VAL A 102 26.70 6.58 -2.49
CA VAL A 102 25.87 6.11 -3.61
C VAL A 102 25.35 4.70 -3.35
N GLY A 103 26.21 3.77 -2.89
CA GLY A 103 25.80 2.41 -2.55
C GLY A 103 24.74 2.36 -1.43
N ILE A 104 24.95 3.13 -0.37
CA ILE A 104 23.97 3.27 0.73
C ILE A 104 22.67 3.91 0.21
N GLY A 105 22.77 4.93 -0.66
CA GLY A 105 21.63 5.59 -1.28
C GLY A 105 20.74 4.61 -2.05
N PHE A 106 21.33 3.78 -2.90
CA PHE A 106 20.61 2.72 -3.60
C PHE A 106 20.00 1.68 -2.64
N GLY A 107 20.73 1.30 -1.59
CA GLY A 107 20.21 0.39 -0.55
C GLY A 107 19.02 0.93 0.24
N LEU A 108 18.95 2.26 0.42
CA LEU A 108 17.87 2.92 1.14
C LEU A 108 16.75 3.46 0.24
N GLN A 109 16.90 3.43 -1.07
CA GLN A 109 15.98 4.02 -2.04
C GLN A 109 14.53 3.59 -1.81
N ASN A 110 14.28 2.30 -1.65
CA ASN A 110 12.93 1.77 -1.42
C ASN A 110 12.33 2.25 -0.10
N ILE A 111 13.13 2.40 0.95
CA ILE A 111 12.67 2.88 2.26
C ILE A 111 12.25 4.34 2.15
N VAL A 112 13.09 5.17 1.53
CA VAL A 112 12.82 6.60 1.31
C VAL A 112 11.62 6.80 0.40
N SER A 113 11.54 6.07 -0.71
CA SER A 113 10.39 6.11 -1.63
C SER A 113 9.08 5.80 -0.92
N ASN A 114 9.03 4.72 -0.15
CA ASN A 114 7.84 4.35 0.61
C ASN A 114 7.47 5.36 1.69
N PHE A 115 8.45 5.94 2.36
CA PHE A 115 8.23 6.98 3.37
C PHE A 115 7.67 8.26 2.73
N VAL A 116 8.27 8.74 1.64
CA VAL A 116 7.78 9.91 0.91
C VAL A 116 6.39 9.66 0.35
N SER A 117 6.12 8.49 -0.23
CA SER A 117 4.79 8.10 -0.69
C SER A 117 3.77 8.10 0.46
N GLY A 118 4.16 7.64 1.65
CA GLY A 118 3.30 7.72 2.83
C GLY A 118 2.94 9.16 3.21
N LEU A 119 3.88 10.10 3.12
CA LEU A 119 3.61 11.52 3.35
C LEU A 119 2.68 12.11 2.28
N VAL A 120 2.87 11.74 1.01
CA VAL A 120 1.99 12.15 -0.09
C VAL A 120 0.57 11.63 0.12
N ILE A 121 0.41 10.34 0.48
CA ILE A 121 -0.91 9.76 0.79
C ILE A 121 -1.61 10.55 1.92
N LEU A 122 -0.89 10.92 2.96
CA LEU A 122 -1.47 11.68 4.08
C LEU A 122 -1.80 13.13 3.71
N ALA A 123 -1.02 13.73 2.81
CA ALA A 123 -1.23 15.12 2.35
C ALA A 123 -2.35 15.23 1.32
N GLU A 124 -2.31 14.41 0.26
CA GLU A 124 -3.26 14.46 -0.87
C GLU A 124 -4.50 13.59 -0.65
N ARG A 125 -4.41 12.60 0.23
CA ARG A 125 -5.49 11.69 0.63
C ARG A 125 -6.17 10.97 -0.55
N PRO A 126 -5.45 10.38 -1.51
CA PRO A 126 -6.06 9.59 -2.56
C PRO A 126 -6.76 8.34 -2.01
N ILE A 127 -6.34 7.88 -0.85
CA ILE A 127 -6.99 6.85 -0.03
C ILE A 127 -7.05 7.31 1.42
N GLN A 128 -8.09 6.91 2.14
CA GLN A 128 -8.30 7.22 3.55
C GLN A 128 -8.59 5.94 4.35
N ILE A 129 -8.38 6.02 5.68
CA ILE A 129 -8.77 4.91 6.57
C ILE A 129 -10.29 4.74 6.49
N GLY A 130 -10.71 3.52 6.22
CA GLY A 130 -12.12 3.18 6.00
C GLY A 130 -12.49 3.00 4.53
N ASP A 131 -11.73 3.53 3.59
CA ASP A 131 -11.98 3.37 2.16
C ASP A 131 -11.94 1.90 1.73
N ARG A 132 -12.82 1.57 0.80
CA ARG A 132 -12.78 0.31 0.07
C ARG A 132 -12.00 0.50 -1.22
N ILE A 133 -10.92 -0.23 -1.36
CA ILE A 133 -10.01 -0.13 -2.49
C ILE A 133 -9.84 -1.50 -3.17
N ASP A 134 -9.61 -1.45 -4.48
CA ASP A 134 -9.20 -2.58 -5.28
C ASP A 134 -7.79 -2.32 -5.82
N LEU A 135 -6.87 -3.20 -5.45
CA LEU A 135 -5.46 -3.17 -5.82
C LEU A 135 -5.18 -3.98 -7.09
N GLY A 136 -6.21 -4.56 -7.70
CA GLY A 136 -6.08 -5.54 -8.76
C GLY A 136 -5.79 -6.95 -8.22
N ASN A 137 -5.61 -7.92 -9.14
CA ASN A 137 -5.34 -9.33 -8.80
C ASN A 137 -6.30 -9.92 -7.74
N ASN A 138 -7.58 -9.55 -7.81
CA ASN A 138 -8.61 -9.98 -6.85
C ASN A 138 -8.38 -9.49 -5.40
N THR A 139 -7.54 -8.49 -5.19
CA THR A 139 -7.26 -7.95 -3.85
C THR A 139 -8.12 -6.74 -3.58
N VAL A 140 -9.33 -6.99 -3.11
CA VAL A 140 -10.28 -5.95 -2.69
C VAL A 140 -10.39 -5.94 -1.17
N GLY A 141 -10.27 -4.77 -0.55
CA GLY A 141 -10.31 -4.68 0.90
C GLY A 141 -10.55 -3.27 1.44
N LYS A 142 -10.65 -3.18 2.76
CA LYS A 142 -10.82 -1.93 3.50
C LYS A 142 -9.48 -1.45 4.03
N VAL A 143 -9.17 -0.18 3.85
CA VAL A 143 -7.98 0.46 4.43
C VAL A 143 -8.16 0.56 5.95
N MET A 144 -7.33 -0.16 6.69
CA MET A 144 -7.38 -0.18 8.16
C MET A 144 -6.42 0.81 8.79
N ARG A 145 -5.25 0.97 8.19
CA ARG A 145 -4.19 1.84 8.72
C ARG A 145 -3.24 2.27 7.61
N ILE A 146 -2.86 3.53 7.61
CA ILE A 146 -1.78 4.08 6.78
C ILE A 146 -0.58 4.29 7.70
N GLY A 147 0.49 3.52 7.46
CA GLY A 147 1.74 3.60 8.20
C GLY A 147 2.79 4.43 7.47
N ALA A 148 3.95 4.63 8.10
CA ALA A 148 5.05 5.41 7.53
C ALA A 148 5.60 4.83 6.21
N ARG A 149 5.62 3.49 6.05
CA ARG A 149 6.17 2.82 4.85
C ARG A 149 5.18 1.92 4.13
N ALA A 150 4.09 1.55 4.78
CA ALA A 150 3.13 0.60 4.25
C ALA A 150 1.73 0.88 4.79
N THR A 151 0.74 0.64 3.95
CA THR A 151 -0.68 0.69 4.28
C THR A 151 -1.22 -0.72 4.50
N HIS A 152 -2.09 -0.87 5.49
CA HIS A 152 -2.69 -2.14 5.87
C HIS A 152 -4.12 -2.20 5.33
N VAL A 153 -4.40 -3.19 4.51
CA VAL A 153 -5.70 -3.41 3.87
C VAL A 153 -6.27 -4.74 4.34
N LEU A 154 -7.48 -4.74 4.86
CA LEU A 154 -8.19 -5.94 5.30
C LEU A 154 -9.13 -6.40 4.19
N THR A 155 -8.92 -7.60 3.67
CA THR A 155 -9.79 -8.19 2.66
C THR A 155 -11.12 -8.67 3.24
N ASN A 156 -12.07 -9.02 2.37
CA ASN A 156 -13.35 -9.61 2.79
C ASN A 156 -13.19 -10.95 3.53
N ASP A 157 -12.10 -11.67 3.25
CA ASP A 157 -11.77 -12.94 3.88
C ASP A 157 -11.02 -12.78 5.21
N ASN A 158 -11.02 -11.55 5.75
CA ASN A 158 -10.33 -11.20 7.00
C ASN A 158 -8.80 -11.39 6.94
N ILE A 159 -8.21 -11.26 5.74
CA ILE A 159 -6.77 -11.34 5.53
C ILE A 159 -6.20 -9.94 5.52
N MET A 160 -5.16 -9.69 6.33
CA MET A 160 -4.44 -8.42 6.35
C MET A 160 -3.35 -8.41 5.27
N VAL A 161 -3.55 -7.58 4.26
CA VAL A 161 -2.56 -7.33 3.20
C VAL A 161 -1.77 -6.08 3.55
N ILE A 162 -0.44 -6.18 3.56
CA ILE A 162 0.48 -5.06 3.84
C ILE A 162 1.06 -4.60 2.52
N VAL A 163 0.63 -3.43 2.07
CA VAL A 163 0.97 -2.86 0.76
C VAL A 163 1.98 -1.74 0.94
N PRO A 164 3.13 -1.75 0.26
CA PRO A 164 4.07 -0.63 0.26
C PRO A 164 3.39 0.68 -0.19
N ASN A 165 3.67 1.78 0.50
CA ASN A 165 3.02 3.07 0.17
C ASN A 165 3.36 3.54 -1.26
N SER A 166 4.55 3.22 -1.77
CA SER A 166 4.95 3.56 -3.13
C SER A 166 4.05 2.95 -4.20
N GLU A 167 3.41 1.81 -3.93
CA GLU A 167 2.51 1.15 -4.85
C GLU A 167 1.24 1.98 -5.11
N PHE A 168 0.73 2.66 -4.07
CA PHE A 168 -0.43 3.55 -4.20
C PHE A 168 -0.16 4.82 -5.02
N ILE A 169 1.11 5.22 -5.15
CA ILE A 169 1.51 6.41 -5.91
C ILE A 169 1.95 6.03 -7.33
N SER A 170 2.58 4.87 -7.51
CA SER A 170 3.13 4.44 -8.80
C SER A 170 2.16 3.61 -9.64
N SER A 171 1.10 3.05 -9.05
CA SER A 171 0.15 2.17 -9.71
C SER A 171 -1.27 2.73 -9.67
N ARG A 172 -2.11 2.26 -10.59
CA ARG A 172 -3.54 2.58 -10.56
C ARG A 172 -4.22 1.83 -9.42
N VAL A 173 -4.89 2.55 -8.55
CA VAL A 173 -5.73 2.03 -7.48
C VAL A 173 -7.17 2.46 -7.73
N VAL A 174 -8.12 1.54 -7.63
CA VAL A 174 -9.54 1.87 -7.71
C VAL A 174 -10.06 2.08 -6.29
N ASN A 175 -10.50 3.29 -6.00
CA ASN A 175 -11.14 3.62 -4.72
C ASN A 175 -12.65 3.71 -4.94
N TRP A 176 -13.39 2.81 -4.30
CA TRP A 176 -14.84 2.67 -4.49
C TRP A 176 -15.65 3.66 -3.65
N THR A 177 -15.06 4.22 -2.60
CA THR A 177 -15.79 5.00 -1.58
C THR A 177 -15.24 6.40 -1.36
N HIS A 178 -14.22 6.82 -2.12
CA HIS A 178 -13.50 8.07 -1.89
C HIS A 178 -14.38 9.33 -1.97
N VAL A 179 -15.20 9.43 -3.02
CA VAL A 179 -16.03 10.62 -3.26
C VAL A 179 -17.46 10.37 -2.80
N ASP A 180 -17.98 9.19 -3.09
CA ASP A 180 -19.36 8.80 -2.82
C ASP A 180 -19.36 7.32 -2.40
N PRO A 181 -19.90 6.97 -1.24
CA PRO A 181 -19.98 5.59 -0.78
C PRO A 181 -20.97 4.76 -1.61
N ARG A 182 -21.82 5.40 -2.42
CA ARG A 182 -22.80 4.73 -3.27
C ARG A 182 -22.13 4.04 -4.44
N VAL A 183 -22.35 2.76 -4.57
CA VAL A 183 -21.82 1.93 -5.66
C VAL A 183 -22.96 1.41 -6.50
N ARG A 184 -22.80 1.46 -7.82
CA ARG A 184 -23.76 0.87 -8.74
C ARG A 184 -23.39 -0.59 -9.02
N LEU A 185 -24.26 -1.50 -8.59
CA LEU A 185 -24.18 -2.91 -8.93
C LEU A 185 -24.92 -3.19 -10.23
N ARG A 186 -24.42 -4.16 -11.00
CA ARG A 186 -25.00 -4.62 -12.27
C ARG A 186 -25.25 -6.10 -12.17
N ILE A 187 -26.51 -6.50 -12.33
CA ILE A 187 -26.93 -7.88 -12.27
C ILE A 187 -27.39 -8.27 -13.68
N ASN A 188 -26.68 -9.21 -14.28
CA ASN A 188 -27.00 -9.70 -15.60
C ASN A 188 -28.05 -10.82 -15.48
N VAL A 189 -29.11 -10.72 -16.29
CA VAL A 189 -30.23 -11.66 -16.28
C VAL A 189 -30.55 -12.04 -17.72
N GLY A 190 -30.57 -13.34 -18.01
CA GLY A 190 -30.98 -13.89 -19.30
C GLY A 190 -32.33 -14.60 -19.20
N VAL A 191 -33.25 -14.31 -20.12
CA VAL A 191 -34.55 -14.96 -20.21
C VAL A 191 -34.76 -15.58 -21.58
N SER A 192 -35.66 -16.57 -21.66
CA SER A 192 -36.00 -17.23 -22.91
C SER A 192 -36.56 -16.23 -23.96
N TYR A 193 -36.31 -16.47 -25.24
CA TYR A 193 -36.85 -15.70 -26.37
C TYR A 193 -38.39 -15.67 -26.41
N GLY A 194 -39.06 -16.64 -25.76
CA GLY A 194 -40.52 -16.67 -25.61
C GLY A 194 -41.08 -15.75 -24.51
N SER A 195 -40.22 -15.12 -23.72
CA SER A 195 -40.63 -14.22 -22.65
C SER A 195 -41.01 -12.84 -23.18
N ASP A 196 -41.97 -12.16 -22.57
CA ASP A 196 -42.29 -10.75 -22.86
C ASP A 196 -41.23 -9.83 -22.23
N PRO A 197 -40.44 -9.09 -23.05
CA PRO A 197 -39.39 -8.23 -22.54
C PRO A 197 -39.88 -7.11 -21.63
N HIS A 198 -41.08 -6.58 -21.87
CA HIS A 198 -41.67 -5.51 -21.06
C HIS A 198 -42.11 -6.00 -19.69
N LEU A 199 -42.64 -7.24 -19.64
CA LEU A 199 -42.96 -7.89 -18.36
C LEU A 199 -41.67 -8.14 -17.55
N VAL A 200 -40.59 -8.61 -18.18
CA VAL A 200 -39.28 -8.83 -17.54
C VAL A 200 -38.74 -7.54 -16.96
N GLU A 201 -38.74 -6.45 -17.73
CA GLU A 201 -38.31 -5.12 -17.25
C GLU A 201 -39.09 -4.68 -16.02
N LYS A 202 -40.41 -4.77 -16.07
CA LYS A 202 -41.31 -4.40 -14.97
C LYS A 202 -40.98 -5.19 -13.71
N LEU A 203 -40.88 -6.53 -13.80
CA LEU A 203 -40.60 -7.38 -12.65
C LEU A 203 -39.21 -7.12 -12.04
N LEU A 204 -38.21 -6.89 -12.84
CA LEU A 204 -36.87 -6.55 -12.37
C LEU A 204 -36.87 -5.23 -11.59
N LEU A 205 -37.61 -4.21 -12.05
CA LEU A 205 -37.78 -2.95 -11.33
C LEU A 205 -38.53 -3.16 -10.00
N GLU A 206 -39.63 -3.91 -9.99
CA GLU A 206 -40.39 -4.23 -8.75
C GLU A 206 -39.50 -4.93 -7.72
N ILE A 207 -38.67 -5.88 -8.15
CA ILE A 207 -37.73 -6.60 -7.28
C ILE A 207 -36.70 -5.63 -6.67
N ALA A 208 -36.15 -4.74 -7.49
CA ALA A 208 -35.17 -3.76 -7.03
C ALA A 208 -35.78 -2.78 -6.02
N GLU A 209 -36.96 -2.25 -6.31
CA GLU A 209 -37.71 -1.32 -5.43
C GLU A 209 -38.13 -1.96 -4.11
N GLY A 210 -38.43 -3.26 -4.13
CA GLY A 210 -38.82 -4.05 -2.95
C GLY A 210 -37.64 -4.40 -2.01
N ASN A 211 -36.39 -4.25 -2.45
CA ASN A 211 -35.23 -4.60 -1.62
C ASN A 211 -34.79 -3.39 -0.77
N PRO A 212 -34.77 -3.51 0.56
CA PRO A 212 -34.44 -2.38 1.46
C PRO A 212 -32.99 -1.90 1.35
N SER A 213 -32.09 -2.71 0.78
CA SER A 213 -30.68 -2.38 0.58
C SER A 213 -30.42 -1.63 -0.74
N VAL A 214 -31.46 -1.51 -1.59
CA VAL A 214 -31.38 -0.75 -2.85
C VAL A 214 -31.82 0.69 -2.60
N LEU A 215 -31.01 1.65 -3.03
CA LEU A 215 -31.33 3.07 -2.91
C LEU A 215 -32.47 3.44 -3.86
N LYS A 216 -33.37 4.30 -3.36
CA LYS A 216 -34.44 4.90 -4.17
C LYS A 216 -33.96 6.09 -5.01
N ASN A 217 -32.83 6.65 -4.69
CA ASN A 217 -32.19 7.73 -5.42
C ASN A 217 -30.64 7.53 -5.42
N PRO A 218 -30.02 7.28 -6.59
CA PRO A 218 -30.62 7.17 -7.92
C PRO A 218 -31.57 5.97 -8.08
N VAL A 219 -32.61 6.12 -8.91
CA VAL A 219 -33.62 5.07 -9.16
C VAL A 219 -32.96 3.84 -9.83
N PRO A 220 -33.37 2.63 -9.49
CA PRO A 220 -33.01 1.43 -10.24
C PRO A 220 -33.40 1.55 -11.72
N THR A 221 -32.60 0.97 -12.59
CA THR A 221 -32.87 0.95 -14.03
C THR A 221 -32.62 -0.43 -14.61
N VAL A 222 -33.39 -0.80 -15.61
CA VAL A 222 -33.17 -2.02 -16.38
C VAL A 222 -32.74 -1.63 -17.79
N VAL A 223 -31.76 -2.34 -18.30
CA VAL A 223 -31.28 -2.18 -19.69
C VAL A 223 -31.45 -3.52 -20.40
N PHE A 224 -32.21 -3.52 -21.49
CA PHE A 224 -32.18 -4.64 -22.43
C PHE A 224 -30.88 -4.52 -23.24
N LYS A 225 -29.92 -5.39 -22.98
CA LYS A 225 -28.56 -5.27 -23.53
C LYS A 225 -28.44 -5.76 -24.95
N GLU A 226 -28.92 -6.98 -25.18
CA GLU A 226 -28.71 -7.64 -26.48
C GLU A 226 -29.63 -8.86 -26.63
N PHE A 227 -29.79 -9.29 -27.86
CA PHE A 227 -30.31 -10.60 -28.25
C PHE A 227 -29.12 -11.57 -28.23
N GLY A 228 -28.99 -12.36 -27.15
CA GLY A 228 -27.88 -13.29 -26.93
C GLY A 228 -28.06 -14.60 -27.69
N GLU A 229 -27.06 -15.48 -27.66
CA GLU A 229 -27.09 -16.75 -28.39
C GLU A 229 -28.26 -17.66 -27.99
N SER A 230 -28.68 -17.61 -26.72
CA SER A 230 -29.76 -18.48 -26.22
C SER A 230 -30.75 -17.74 -25.32
N SER A 231 -30.58 -16.43 -25.13
CA SER A 231 -31.39 -15.62 -24.21
C SER A 231 -31.53 -14.18 -24.64
N LEU A 232 -32.60 -13.52 -24.20
CA LEU A 232 -32.71 -12.07 -24.17
C LEU A 232 -31.96 -11.59 -22.93
N ASN A 233 -30.92 -10.78 -23.10
CA ASN A 233 -30.03 -10.36 -22.02
C ASN A 233 -30.41 -8.99 -21.47
N PHE A 234 -30.70 -8.94 -20.18
CA PHE A 234 -31.00 -7.74 -19.42
C PHE A 234 -29.90 -7.45 -18.40
N GLU A 235 -29.75 -6.18 -18.03
CA GLU A 235 -28.88 -5.74 -16.95
C GLU A 235 -29.69 -4.88 -15.99
N LEU A 236 -29.97 -5.40 -14.80
CA LEU A 236 -30.55 -4.65 -13.71
C LEU A 236 -29.44 -3.84 -13.02
N ARG A 237 -29.61 -2.52 -12.95
CA ARG A 237 -28.68 -1.56 -12.32
C ARG A 237 -29.29 -1.01 -11.05
N VAL A 238 -28.65 -1.30 -9.93
CA VAL A 238 -29.10 -0.84 -8.62
C VAL A 238 -27.97 -0.08 -7.92
N TRP A 239 -28.35 0.87 -7.08
CA TRP A 239 -27.40 1.62 -6.25
C TRP A 239 -27.56 1.20 -4.80
N ALA A 240 -26.43 1.08 -4.11
CA ALA A 240 -26.38 0.77 -2.68
C ALA A 240 -25.20 1.53 -2.04
N ASP A 241 -25.36 2.00 -0.81
CA ASP A 241 -24.32 2.73 -0.07
C ASP A 241 -23.52 1.82 0.87
N ASP A 242 -24.17 1.17 1.81
CA ASP A 242 -23.49 0.33 2.81
C ASP A 242 -22.98 -1.02 2.23
N MET A 243 -23.52 -1.42 1.08
CA MET A 243 -23.18 -2.68 0.41
C MET A 243 -21.87 -2.62 -0.40
N ALA A 244 -21.22 -1.46 -0.52
CA ALA A 244 -19.89 -1.35 -1.10
C ALA A 244 -18.90 -2.32 -0.41
N HIS A 245 -19.10 -2.60 0.88
CA HIS A 245 -18.29 -3.54 1.66
C HIS A 245 -18.69 -5.03 1.51
N ARG A 246 -19.90 -5.31 1.00
CA ARG A 246 -20.45 -6.68 0.82
C ARG A 246 -21.30 -6.82 -0.46
N PRO A 247 -20.73 -6.52 -1.65
CA PRO A 247 -21.52 -6.52 -2.89
C PRO A 247 -22.15 -7.87 -3.20
N GLY A 248 -21.48 -8.98 -2.93
CA GLY A 248 -22.00 -10.33 -3.16
C GLY A 248 -23.26 -10.67 -2.35
N THR A 249 -23.47 -10.04 -1.20
CA THR A 249 -24.67 -10.28 -0.40
C THR A 249 -25.92 -9.71 -1.06
N LEU A 250 -25.85 -8.47 -1.55
CA LEU A 250 -26.98 -7.83 -2.24
C LEU A 250 -27.26 -8.52 -3.57
N GLU A 251 -26.22 -8.84 -4.33
CA GLU A 251 -26.34 -9.57 -5.60
C GLU A 251 -27.06 -10.91 -5.39
N SER A 252 -26.67 -11.66 -4.37
CA SER A 252 -27.33 -12.93 -4.01
C SER A 252 -28.79 -12.74 -3.63
N GLN A 253 -29.12 -11.73 -2.83
CA GLN A 253 -30.51 -11.44 -2.45
C GLN A 253 -31.36 -11.12 -3.67
N LEU A 254 -30.85 -10.29 -4.58
CA LEU A 254 -31.57 -9.94 -5.79
C LEU A 254 -31.73 -11.14 -6.73
N ASN A 255 -30.69 -11.98 -6.88
CA ASN A 255 -30.78 -13.19 -7.69
C ASN A 255 -31.84 -14.17 -7.17
N PHE A 256 -31.95 -14.37 -5.86
CA PHE A 256 -33.02 -15.18 -5.28
C PHE A 256 -34.40 -14.56 -5.55
N ALA A 257 -34.56 -13.27 -5.34
CA ALA A 257 -35.79 -12.57 -5.61
C ALA A 257 -36.21 -12.61 -7.09
N ILE A 258 -35.22 -12.50 -8.01
CA ILE A 258 -35.43 -12.64 -9.45
C ILE A 258 -35.92 -14.05 -9.78
N TRP A 259 -35.24 -15.07 -9.23
CA TRP A 259 -35.65 -16.46 -9.44
C TRP A 259 -37.08 -16.72 -9.00
N ASP A 260 -37.46 -16.31 -7.79
CA ASP A 260 -38.78 -16.53 -7.22
C ASP A 260 -39.86 -15.81 -8.04
N LYS A 261 -39.62 -14.53 -8.38
CA LYS A 261 -40.57 -13.73 -9.14
C LYS A 261 -40.75 -14.23 -10.57
N PHE A 262 -39.67 -14.66 -11.23
CA PHE A 262 -39.73 -15.21 -12.59
C PHE A 262 -40.51 -16.54 -12.62
N LYS A 263 -40.28 -17.40 -11.61
CA LYS A 263 -41.02 -18.65 -11.48
C LYS A 263 -42.53 -18.41 -11.25
N GLU A 264 -42.90 -17.40 -10.45
CA GLU A 264 -44.29 -17.01 -10.20
C GLU A 264 -45.00 -16.56 -11.48
N HIS A 265 -44.29 -15.86 -12.37
CA HIS A 265 -44.84 -15.28 -13.61
C HIS A 265 -44.59 -16.13 -14.85
N GLY A 266 -44.03 -17.32 -14.71
CA GLY A 266 -43.81 -18.24 -15.82
C GLY A 266 -42.70 -17.77 -16.78
N ILE A 267 -41.79 -16.89 -16.31
CA ILE A 267 -40.63 -16.48 -17.11
C ILE A 267 -39.55 -17.56 -16.99
N GLU A 268 -39.14 -18.07 -18.13
CA GLU A 268 -38.14 -19.14 -18.22
C GLU A 268 -36.71 -18.56 -18.34
N ILE A 269 -35.80 -19.10 -17.51
CA ILE A 269 -34.37 -18.91 -17.66
C ILE A 269 -33.86 -20.05 -18.53
N PRO A 270 -33.43 -19.78 -19.79
CA PRO A 270 -33.21 -20.84 -20.76
C PRO A 270 -31.90 -21.59 -20.50
N PHE A 271 -31.91 -22.88 -20.80
CA PHE A 271 -30.69 -23.62 -21.05
C PHE A 271 -30.06 -23.22 -22.39
N PRO A 272 -28.77 -23.50 -22.63
CA PRO A 272 -28.15 -23.28 -23.91
C PRO A 272 -28.95 -23.98 -25.04
N GLN A 273 -29.36 -23.22 -26.05
CA GLN A 273 -30.14 -23.72 -27.21
C GLN A 273 -29.18 -24.04 -28.35
N ARG A 274 -29.47 -25.13 -29.08
CA ARG A 274 -28.73 -25.52 -30.29
C ARG A 274 -29.67 -26.08 -31.31
N ASP A 275 -29.63 -25.55 -32.53
CA ASP A 275 -30.30 -26.10 -33.66
C ASP A 275 -29.45 -27.23 -34.27
N LEU A 276 -30.01 -28.43 -34.30
CA LEU A 276 -29.32 -29.60 -34.86
C LEU A 276 -29.88 -29.89 -36.28
N HIS A 277 -29.06 -29.67 -37.28
CA HIS A 277 -29.36 -30.08 -38.66
C HIS A 277 -28.82 -31.50 -38.94
N VAL A 278 -29.71 -32.48 -38.84
CA VAL A 278 -29.35 -33.89 -39.10
C VAL A 278 -29.41 -34.17 -40.60
N LYS A 279 -28.28 -34.49 -41.18
CA LYS A 279 -28.17 -34.76 -42.65
C LYS A 279 -28.64 -36.13 -43.06
N GLU A 280 -28.73 -37.08 -42.12
CA GLU A 280 -29.17 -38.44 -42.38
C GLU A 280 -30.35 -38.80 -41.47
N PRO A 281 -31.30 -39.68 -41.91
CA PRO A 281 -32.43 -40.06 -41.10
C PRO A 281 -31.99 -40.80 -39.83
N ILE A 282 -32.40 -40.29 -38.62
CA ILE A 282 -32.18 -40.94 -37.34
C ILE A 282 -33.25 -42.01 -37.14
N ARG A 283 -32.85 -43.26 -36.88
CA ARG A 283 -33.75 -44.29 -36.37
C ARG A 283 -33.96 -44.03 -34.87
N VAL A 284 -35.20 -43.69 -34.53
CA VAL A 284 -35.59 -43.55 -33.10
C VAL A 284 -36.31 -44.83 -32.69
N GLU A 285 -35.72 -45.61 -31.77
CA GLU A 285 -36.44 -46.70 -31.12
C GLU A 285 -37.19 -46.12 -29.89
N VAL A 286 -38.50 -46.08 -30.01
CA VAL A 286 -39.35 -45.73 -28.87
C VAL A 286 -39.53 -46.97 -28.00
N LYS A 287 -38.85 -47.06 -26.86
CA LYS A 287 -39.16 -48.06 -25.85
C LYS A 287 -40.49 -47.65 -25.19
N SER A 288 -41.54 -48.42 -25.47
CA SER A 288 -42.80 -48.37 -24.69
C SER A 288 -42.49 -48.83 -23.27
N SER A 289 -42.74 -47.98 -22.30
CA SER A 289 -42.69 -48.27 -20.87
C SER A 289 -43.89 -49.11 -20.44
#